data_c8ea90e25e642dd89a82f1d3aa5c024a
#
_entry.id   c8ea90e25e642dd89a82f1d3aa5c024a
#
_cell.length_a   1.000
_cell.length_b   1.000
_cell.length_c   1.000
_cell.angle_alpha   90.00
_cell.angle_beta   90.00
_cell.angle_gamma   90.00
#
_symmetry.space_group_name_H-M   'P 1'
#
loop_
_entity.id
_entity.type
_entity.pdbx_description
1 polymer ?
#
loop_
_entity_poly.entity_id
_entity_poly.type
_entity_poly.pdbx_seq_one_letter_code
_entity_poly.pdbx_strand_id
1 'polypeptide(L)'
;MPKRTDIKSILIIGAGPIIIGQACEFDYSGTQACKALKEEGYRIILVNSNPATIMTDPEMADATYIEPITPEIVEKIIEKERPDAILPTMGGQTALNTALTLNKRGVLEKYGVQMIGADAEAIDKAEDREKFKAAMDKIGLDSPRSAVAHSEEQALEILEDIGLPAIMRPSFTMGGTGGGVAYNREEFVHYVRTSLDASPTNEVLIDESLIGWKEYEMEVVRDKADNCIIICSIENVDPMGVHTGDSITVAPALTLTDKEYQVMRNASIAV
;
A
#
# COMPACT_ATOMS: atom_id res chain seq x y z
N MET A 1 0.15 -11.97 -20.55
CA MET A 1 1.17 -12.53 -19.64
C MET A 1 0.84 -14.03 -19.45
N PRO A 2 1.66 -14.93 -19.96
CA PRO A 2 1.38 -16.36 -19.81
C PRO A 2 1.61 -16.82 -18.38
N LYS A 3 0.91 -17.92 -17.99
CA LYS A 3 1.13 -18.58 -16.71
C LYS A 3 2.59 -18.95 -16.52
N ARG A 4 3.14 -18.72 -15.34
CA ARG A 4 4.48 -19.15 -14.97
C ARG A 4 4.50 -20.65 -14.67
N THR A 5 5.38 -21.38 -15.35
CA THR A 5 5.52 -22.84 -15.21
C THR A 5 6.67 -23.26 -14.29
N ASP A 6 7.51 -22.29 -13.90
CA ASP A 6 8.65 -22.47 -13.00
C ASP A 6 8.26 -22.39 -11.50
N ILE A 7 7.05 -21.89 -11.20
CA ILE A 7 6.45 -21.83 -9.86
C ILE A 7 5.35 -22.88 -9.76
N LYS A 8 5.29 -23.59 -8.63
CA LYS A 8 4.26 -24.61 -8.33
C LYS A 8 3.48 -24.28 -7.05
N SER A 9 4.11 -23.58 -6.11
CA SER A 9 3.54 -23.26 -4.81
C SER A 9 3.76 -21.80 -4.43
N ILE A 10 2.75 -21.17 -3.85
CA ILE A 10 2.75 -19.75 -3.51
C ILE A 10 2.28 -19.60 -2.06
N LEU A 11 3.08 -18.88 -1.26
CA LEU A 11 2.69 -18.44 0.08
C LEU A 11 2.04 -17.04 -0.03
N ILE A 12 0.80 -16.92 0.43
CA ILE A 12 0.07 -15.66 0.54
C ILE A 12 0.08 -15.22 2.00
N ILE A 13 0.46 -13.98 2.25
CA ILE A 13 0.38 -13.36 3.57
C ILE A 13 -0.88 -12.51 3.65
N GLY A 14 -1.75 -12.81 4.61
CA GLY A 14 -2.96 -12.02 4.88
C GLY A 14 -2.70 -10.73 5.65
N ALA A 15 -3.76 -9.96 5.86
CA ALA A 15 -3.70 -8.65 6.52
C ALA A 15 -3.75 -8.72 8.07
N GLY A 16 -4.08 -9.89 8.63
CA GLY A 16 -4.35 -10.00 10.06
C GLY A 16 -5.77 -9.56 10.42
N PRO A 17 -5.99 -9.04 11.64
CA PRO A 17 -7.27 -8.52 12.06
C PRO A 17 -7.67 -7.29 11.24
N ILE A 18 -8.96 -7.16 10.93
CA ILE A 18 -9.50 -5.94 10.32
C ILE A 18 -9.47 -4.84 11.39
N ILE A 19 -8.77 -3.76 11.10
CA ILE A 19 -8.68 -2.59 11.98
C ILE A 19 -9.55 -1.48 11.37
N ILE A 20 -10.36 -0.83 12.20
CA ILE A 20 -11.17 0.32 11.78
C ILE A 20 -10.27 1.41 11.16
N GLY A 21 -10.63 1.91 9.99
CA GLY A 21 -9.84 2.89 9.23
C GLY A 21 -8.73 2.28 8.36
N GLN A 22 -8.57 0.96 8.37
CA GLN A 22 -7.81 0.23 7.36
C GLN A 22 -8.74 -0.45 6.36
N ALA A 23 -8.23 -0.65 5.15
CA ALA A 23 -8.95 -1.28 4.09
C ALA A 23 -9.43 -2.69 4.46
N CYS A 24 -10.73 -2.86 4.66
CA CYS A 24 -11.35 -4.17 4.92
C CYS A 24 -11.35 -5.07 3.67
N GLU A 25 -11.14 -4.49 2.50
CA GLU A 25 -11.02 -5.18 1.21
C GLU A 25 -9.84 -6.13 1.12
N PHE A 26 -8.84 -6.04 1.99
CA PHE A 26 -7.69 -6.96 1.95
C PHE A 26 -8.07 -8.41 2.18
N ASP A 27 -9.09 -8.70 2.99
CA ASP A 27 -9.60 -10.06 3.14
C ASP A 27 -10.21 -10.58 1.83
N TYR A 28 -10.98 -9.74 1.15
CA TYR A 28 -11.54 -10.07 -0.15
C TYR A 28 -10.45 -10.20 -1.22
N SER A 29 -9.50 -9.29 -1.27
CA SER A 29 -8.38 -9.33 -2.23
C SER A 29 -7.55 -10.60 -2.08
N GLY A 30 -7.21 -10.96 -0.84
CA GLY A 30 -6.50 -12.20 -0.54
C GLY A 30 -7.30 -13.45 -0.90
N THR A 31 -8.61 -13.44 -0.63
CA THR A 31 -9.51 -14.53 -1.05
C THR A 31 -9.54 -14.69 -2.57
N GLN A 32 -9.66 -13.58 -3.31
CA GLN A 32 -9.64 -13.61 -4.78
C GLN A 32 -8.29 -14.08 -5.33
N ALA A 33 -7.18 -13.68 -4.71
CA ALA A 33 -5.86 -14.18 -5.07
C ALA A 33 -5.75 -15.70 -4.87
N CYS A 34 -6.23 -16.23 -3.73
CA CYS A 34 -6.29 -17.69 -3.49
C CYS A 34 -7.08 -18.41 -4.58
N LYS A 35 -8.27 -17.91 -4.92
CA LYS A 35 -9.12 -18.51 -5.97
C LYS A 35 -8.44 -18.47 -7.32
N ALA A 36 -8.00 -17.31 -7.78
CA ALA A 36 -7.40 -17.13 -9.09
C ALA A 36 -6.14 -18.00 -9.28
N LEU A 37 -5.26 -18.02 -8.28
CA LEU A 37 -4.04 -18.82 -8.33
C LEU A 37 -4.32 -20.33 -8.24
N LYS A 38 -5.35 -20.72 -7.49
CA LYS A 38 -5.79 -22.13 -7.43
C LYS A 38 -6.40 -22.60 -8.74
N GLU A 39 -7.19 -21.75 -9.42
CA GLU A 39 -7.72 -22.01 -10.77
C GLU A 39 -6.59 -22.17 -11.80
N GLU A 40 -5.51 -21.43 -11.65
CA GLU A 40 -4.28 -21.58 -12.44
C GLU A 40 -3.48 -22.84 -12.08
N GLY A 41 -3.88 -23.58 -11.05
CA GLY A 41 -3.27 -24.86 -10.65
C GLY A 41 -2.01 -24.72 -9.80
N TYR A 42 -1.83 -23.61 -9.10
CA TYR A 42 -0.80 -23.47 -8.07
C TYR A 42 -1.26 -24.07 -6.74
N ARG A 43 -0.34 -24.62 -5.98
CA ARG A 43 -0.57 -24.98 -4.58
C ARG A 43 -0.50 -23.71 -3.73
N ILE A 44 -1.55 -23.44 -2.97
CA ILE A 44 -1.68 -22.22 -2.16
C ILE A 44 -1.44 -22.53 -0.69
N ILE A 45 -0.52 -21.79 -0.11
CA ILE A 45 -0.24 -21.75 1.32
C ILE A 45 -0.67 -20.37 1.81
N LEU A 46 -1.47 -20.32 2.87
CA LEU A 46 -1.97 -19.08 3.42
C LEU A 46 -1.54 -18.94 4.88
N VAL A 47 -1.09 -17.75 5.27
CA VAL A 47 -0.95 -17.37 6.66
C VAL A 47 -1.79 -16.11 6.93
N ASN A 48 -2.65 -16.19 7.94
CA ASN A 48 -3.42 -15.05 8.45
C ASN A 48 -3.68 -15.24 9.95
N SER A 49 -3.58 -14.18 10.73
CA SER A 49 -3.80 -14.26 12.18
C SER A 49 -5.26 -14.21 12.60
N ASN A 50 -6.16 -13.86 11.71
CA ASN A 50 -7.60 -13.80 11.99
C ASN A 50 -8.30 -15.09 11.52
N PRO A 51 -8.85 -15.89 12.43
CA PRO A 51 -9.55 -17.13 12.06
C PRO A 51 -10.95 -16.90 11.48
N ALA A 52 -11.50 -15.70 11.62
CA ALA A 52 -12.89 -15.40 11.27
C ALA A 52 -12.99 -14.57 9.97
N THR A 53 -12.15 -14.86 8.98
CA THR A 53 -12.15 -14.20 7.68
C THR A 53 -12.54 -15.16 6.55
N ILE A 54 -13.00 -14.62 5.43
CA ILE A 54 -13.30 -15.43 4.23
C ILE A 54 -12.03 -16.15 3.75
N MET A 55 -10.90 -15.46 3.81
CA MET A 55 -9.60 -15.96 3.37
C MET A 55 -9.18 -17.23 4.13
N THR A 56 -9.50 -17.34 5.41
CA THR A 56 -9.12 -18.48 6.26
C THR A 56 -10.11 -19.65 6.22
N ASP A 57 -11.14 -19.58 5.38
CA ASP A 57 -11.99 -20.71 5.09
C ASP A 57 -11.14 -21.91 4.61
N PRO A 58 -11.34 -23.12 5.14
CA PRO A 58 -10.55 -24.31 4.81
C PRO A 58 -10.50 -24.66 3.31
N GLU A 59 -11.48 -24.21 2.53
CA GLU A 59 -11.54 -24.49 1.10
C GLU A 59 -10.70 -23.51 0.26
N MET A 60 -10.25 -22.39 0.85
CA MET A 60 -9.55 -21.34 0.11
C MET A 60 -8.11 -21.71 -0.24
N ALA A 61 -7.37 -22.34 0.65
CA ALA A 61 -5.97 -22.70 0.44
C ALA A 61 -5.73 -24.20 0.66
N ASP A 62 -4.65 -24.74 0.11
CA ASP A 62 -4.24 -26.13 0.31
C ASP A 62 -3.60 -26.34 1.69
N ALA A 63 -3.05 -25.27 2.27
CA ALA A 63 -2.56 -25.24 3.64
C ALA A 63 -2.84 -23.85 4.25
N THR A 64 -3.60 -23.81 5.35
CA THR A 64 -3.95 -22.58 6.05
C THR A 64 -3.30 -22.56 7.43
N TYR A 65 -2.56 -21.49 7.71
CA TYR A 65 -1.93 -21.23 9.00
C TYR A 65 -2.63 -20.03 9.66
N ILE A 66 -3.32 -20.33 10.78
CA ILE A 66 -3.91 -19.28 11.62
C ILE A 66 -2.90 -18.99 12.72
N GLU A 67 -1.96 -18.12 12.40
CA GLU A 67 -0.79 -17.82 13.20
C GLU A 67 -0.48 -16.32 13.18
N PRO A 68 0.23 -15.79 14.18
CA PRO A 68 0.70 -14.40 14.14
C PRO A 68 1.54 -14.13 12.90
N ILE A 69 1.24 -13.01 12.21
CA ILE A 69 1.99 -12.58 11.03
C ILE A 69 3.25 -11.86 11.50
N THR A 70 4.23 -12.64 11.94
CA THR A 70 5.56 -12.16 12.31
C THR A 70 6.63 -12.81 11.44
N PRO A 71 7.76 -12.14 11.18
CA PRO A 71 8.83 -12.72 10.38
C PRO A 71 9.28 -14.10 10.89
N GLU A 72 9.33 -14.30 12.21
CA GLU A 72 9.76 -15.55 12.83
C GLU A 72 8.79 -16.71 12.57
N ILE A 73 7.50 -16.43 12.59
CA ILE A 73 6.47 -17.46 12.31
C ILE A 73 6.42 -17.75 10.82
N VAL A 74 6.45 -16.71 10.00
CA VAL A 74 6.44 -16.87 8.53
C VAL A 74 7.70 -17.59 8.05
N GLU A 75 8.88 -17.35 8.63
CA GLU A 75 10.09 -18.13 8.35
C GLU A 75 9.89 -19.64 8.65
N LYS A 76 9.26 -19.98 9.78
CA LYS A 76 8.96 -21.40 10.11
C LYS A 76 8.01 -22.04 9.11
N ILE A 77 7.01 -21.28 8.63
CA ILE A 77 6.10 -21.76 7.61
C ILE A 77 6.86 -21.98 6.29
N ILE A 78 7.70 -21.04 5.88
CA ILE A 78 8.57 -21.17 4.70
C ILE A 78 9.48 -22.40 4.82
N GLU A 79 10.10 -22.60 5.99
CA GLU A 79 10.96 -23.76 6.24
C GLU A 79 10.22 -25.09 6.08
N LYS A 80 8.98 -25.16 6.59
CA LYS A 80 8.13 -26.36 6.54
C LYS A 80 7.56 -26.61 5.15
N GLU A 81 6.98 -25.60 4.53
CA GLU A 81 6.19 -25.72 3.30
C GLU A 81 7.02 -25.59 2.02
N ARG A 82 8.19 -24.93 2.09
CA ARG A 82 9.09 -24.69 0.96
C ARG A 82 8.38 -24.12 -0.27
N PRO A 83 7.65 -23.00 -0.14
CA PRO A 83 7.00 -22.40 -1.29
C PRO A 83 8.03 -21.90 -2.31
N ASP A 84 7.68 -21.95 -3.59
CA ASP A 84 8.52 -21.38 -4.66
C ASP A 84 8.46 -19.85 -4.67
N ALA A 85 7.31 -19.30 -4.25
CA ALA A 85 7.10 -17.86 -4.23
C ALA A 85 6.30 -17.39 -3.02
N ILE A 86 6.44 -16.10 -2.69
CA ILE A 86 5.67 -15.38 -1.69
C ILE A 86 4.95 -14.20 -2.35
N LEU A 87 3.65 -14.05 -2.06
CA LEU A 87 2.80 -12.95 -2.52
C LEU A 87 2.39 -12.06 -1.33
N PRO A 88 3.08 -10.94 -1.07
CA PRO A 88 2.80 -10.08 0.08
C PRO A 88 1.79 -8.97 -0.22
N THR A 89 1.50 -8.69 -1.49
CA THR A 89 0.74 -7.50 -1.91
C THR A 89 -0.76 -7.57 -1.61
N MET A 90 -1.27 -8.71 -1.15
CA MET A 90 -2.69 -8.92 -0.83
C MET A 90 -3.02 -8.75 0.66
N GLY A 91 -2.05 -8.45 1.51
CA GLY A 91 -2.22 -8.40 2.97
C GLY A 91 -1.90 -7.03 3.59
N GLY A 92 -1.92 -5.97 2.79
CA GLY A 92 -1.64 -4.61 3.25
C GLY A 92 -0.29 -4.44 3.90
N GLN A 93 -0.13 -3.40 4.71
CA GLN A 93 1.13 -3.02 5.33
C GLN A 93 1.75 -4.12 6.18
N THR A 94 0.92 -4.92 6.87
CA THR A 94 1.41 -6.03 7.71
C THR A 94 2.16 -7.06 6.87
N ALA A 95 1.62 -7.43 5.72
CA ALA A 95 2.24 -8.41 4.83
C ALA A 95 3.49 -7.84 4.14
N LEU A 96 3.43 -6.59 3.66
CA LEU A 96 4.54 -5.90 3.02
C LEU A 96 5.74 -5.77 3.98
N ASN A 97 5.53 -5.29 5.19
CA ASN A 97 6.59 -5.15 6.22
C ASN A 97 7.20 -6.50 6.61
N THR A 98 6.36 -7.53 6.74
CA THR A 98 6.83 -8.89 7.03
C THR A 98 7.71 -9.42 5.91
N ALA A 99 7.28 -9.29 4.65
CA ALA A 99 8.04 -9.75 3.49
C ALA A 99 9.37 -8.99 3.32
N LEU A 100 9.38 -7.67 3.49
CA LEU A 100 10.60 -6.86 3.47
C LEU A 100 11.58 -7.29 4.57
N THR A 101 11.07 -7.58 5.78
CA THR A 101 11.91 -8.05 6.88
C THR A 101 12.52 -9.42 6.59
N LEU A 102 11.72 -10.35 6.05
CA LEU A 102 12.22 -11.67 5.62
C LEU A 102 13.29 -11.55 4.54
N ASN A 103 13.09 -10.65 3.56
CA ASN A 103 14.08 -10.37 2.52
C ASN A 103 15.37 -9.79 3.11
N LYS A 104 15.28 -8.77 3.98
CA LYS A 104 16.44 -8.16 4.65
C LYS A 104 17.23 -9.14 5.53
N ARG A 105 16.55 -10.11 6.14
CA ARG A 105 17.18 -11.19 6.93
C ARG A 105 17.78 -12.30 6.08
N GLY A 106 17.65 -12.25 4.76
CA GLY A 106 18.14 -13.29 3.84
C GLY A 106 17.32 -14.59 3.86
N VAL A 107 16.14 -14.60 4.50
CA VAL A 107 15.30 -15.80 4.62
C VAL A 107 14.81 -16.27 3.25
N LEU A 108 14.37 -15.33 2.40
CA LEU A 108 13.87 -15.67 1.08
C LEU A 108 14.97 -16.30 0.21
N GLU A 109 16.18 -15.76 0.23
CA GLU A 109 17.34 -16.31 -0.46
C GLU A 109 17.73 -17.69 0.09
N LYS A 110 17.80 -17.83 1.42
CA LYS A 110 18.13 -19.10 2.13
C LYS A 110 17.25 -20.26 1.68
N TYR A 111 15.98 -20.01 1.43
CA TYR A 111 15.01 -21.05 1.06
C TYR A 111 14.63 -21.05 -0.43
N GLY A 112 15.21 -20.16 -1.24
CA GLY A 112 14.95 -20.04 -2.66
C GLY A 112 13.56 -19.55 -3.01
N VAL A 113 12.96 -18.72 -2.14
CA VAL A 113 11.60 -18.20 -2.30
C VAL A 113 11.63 -16.88 -3.08
N GLN A 114 10.89 -16.81 -4.19
CA GLN A 114 10.80 -15.60 -4.99
C GLN A 114 9.65 -14.71 -4.51
N MET A 115 9.89 -13.41 -4.35
CA MET A 115 8.82 -12.42 -4.15
C MET A 115 8.13 -12.13 -5.48
N ILE A 116 6.79 -12.23 -5.49
CA ILE A 116 5.94 -11.97 -6.67
C ILE A 116 4.88 -10.91 -6.34
N GLY A 117 4.25 -10.36 -7.37
CA GLY A 117 3.36 -9.20 -7.24
C GLY A 117 4.15 -7.90 -7.31
N ALA A 118 5.01 -7.66 -6.33
CA ALA A 118 6.03 -6.61 -6.35
C ALA A 118 7.32 -7.16 -5.73
N ASP A 119 8.47 -6.66 -6.16
CA ASP A 119 9.74 -6.98 -5.54
C ASP A 119 10.05 -6.05 -4.35
N ALA A 120 11.12 -6.37 -3.60
CA ALA A 120 11.47 -5.61 -2.41
C ALA A 120 11.84 -4.15 -2.70
N GLU A 121 12.45 -3.88 -3.85
CA GLU A 121 12.82 -2.52 -4.26
C GLU A 121 11.58 -1.69 -4.60
N ALA A 122 10.63 -2.27 -5.35
CA ALA A 122 9.38 -1.62 -5.70
C ALA A 122 8.54 -1.31 -4.44
N ILE A 123 8.44 -2.27 -3.50
CA ILE A 123 7.73 -2.07 -2.24
C ILE A 123 8.39 -0.95 -1.42
N ASP A 124 9.72 -1.00 -1.24
CA ASP A 124 10.45 0.00 -0.47
C ASP A 124 10.31 1.41 -1.08
N LYS A 125 10.33 1.51 -2.41
CA LYS A 125 10.13 2.77 -3.13
C LYS A 125 8.69 3.31 -3.00
N ALA A 126 7.70 2.43 -3.05
CA ALA A 126 6.29 2.82 -2.95
C ALA A 126 5.89 3.23 -1.51
N GLU A 127 6.47 2.58 -0.50
CA GLU A 127 6.13 2.79 0.90
C GLU A 127 6.91 3.96 1.55
N ASP A 128 8.11 4.22 1.05
CA ASP A 128 8.95 5.33 1.51
C ASP A 128 8.57 6.61 0.74
N ARG A 129 8.00 7.58 1.43
CA ARG A 129 7.47 8.81 0.82
C ARG A 129 8.54 9.67 0.16
N GLU A 130 9.75 9.73 0.72
CA GLU A 130 10.85 10.50 0.12
C GLU A 130 11.31 9.83 -1.17
N LYS A 131 11.47 8.52 -1.16
CA LYS A 131 11.83 7.73 -2.35
C LYS A 131 10.75 7.82 -3.43
N PHE A 132 9.48 7.73 -3.02
CA PHE A 132 8.36 7.88 -3.94
C PHE A 132 8.34 9.27 -4.58
N LYS A 133 8.44 10.34 -3.77
CA LYS A 133 8.50 11.71 -4.28
C LYS A 133 9.67 11.90 -5.23
N ALA A 134 10.87 11.47 -4.85
CA ALA A 134 12.04 11.54 -5.73
C ALA A 134 11.86 10.77 -7.04
N ALA A 135 11.14 9.63 -7.01
CA ALA A 135 10.80 8.89 -8.22
C ALA A 135 9.81 9.66 -9.11
N MET A 136 8.79 10.31 -8.53
CA MET A 136 7.83 11.15 -9.27
C MET A 136 8.52 12.36 -9.89
N ASP A 137 9.36 13.06 -9.15
CA ASP A 137 10.14 14.21 -9.64
C ASP A 137 11.02 13.79 -10.83
N LYS A 138 11.66 12.62 -10.76
CA LYS A 138 12.53 12.08 -11.80
C LYS A 138 11.81 11.85 -13.13
N ILE A 139 10.54 11.47 -13.09
CA ILE A 139 9.71 11.24 -14.29
C ILE A 139 8.87 12.46 -14.67
N GLY A 140 9.04 13.59 -13.96
CA GLY A 140 8.37 14.85 -14.24
C GLY A 140 6.90 14.90 -13.86
N LEU A 141 6.51 14.14 -12.83
CA LEU A 141 5.17 14.19 -12.25
C LEU A 141 5.19 15.06 -11.00
N ASP A 142 4.19 15.94 -10.90
CA ASP A 142 4.01 16.79 -9.73
C ASP A 142 3.45 15.97 -8.56
N SER A 143 3.92 16.30 -7.36
CA SER A 143 3.38 15.82 -6.10
C SER A 143 2.96 17.01 -5.23
N PRO A 144 2.04 16.84 -4.29
CA PRO A 144 1.74 17.88 -3.31
C PRO A 144 3.02 18.39 -2.64
N ARG A 145 3.08 19.70 -2.38
CA ARG A 145 4.20 20.25 -1.61
C ARG A 145 4.16 19.62 -0.21
N SER A 146 5.30 19.10 0.19
CA SER A 146 5.41 18.37 1.45
C SER A 146 6.81 18.51 2.03
N ALA A 147 6.89 18.51 3.35
CA ALA A 147 8.16 18.48 4.06
C ALA A 147 8.01 17.79 5.42
N VAL A 148 9.10 17.21 5.92
CA VAL A 148 9.15 16.55 7.22
C VAL A 148 9.69 17.53 8.26
N ALA A 149 9.02 17.59 9.42
CA ALA A 149 9.46 18.35 10.58
C ALA A 149 9.72 17.42 11.77
N HIS A 150 10.77 17.72 12.54
CA HIS A 150 11.13 17.06 13.79
C HIS A 150 10.92 17.94 15.02
N SER A 151 10.49 19.18 14.80
CA SER A 151 10.15 20.14 15.87
C SER A 151 9.05 21.09 15.40
N GLU A 152 8.42 21.76 16.38
CA GLU A 152 7.40 22.78 16.10
C GLU A 152 7.97 23.97 15.31
N GLU A 153 9.22 24.38 15.62
CA GLU A 153 9.88 25.48 14.93
C GLU A 153 10.07 25.16 13.44
N GLN A 154 10.59 23.97 13.12
CA GLN A 154 10.72 23.52 11.73
C GLN A 154 9.35 23.44 11.03
N ALA A 155 8.33 22.94 11.73
CA ALA A 155 6.99 22.87 11.18
C ALA A 155 6.43 24.26 10.85
N LEU A 156 6.68 25.26 11.66
CA LEU A 156 6.26 26.64 11.40
C LEU A 156 6.99 27.27 10.20
N GLU A 157 8.25 26.94 9.99
CA GLU A 157 8.99 27.36 8.79
C GLU A 157 8.38 26.71 7.53
N ILE A 158 8.05 25.43 7.59
CA ILE A 158 7.40 24.69 6.51
C ILE A 158 6.01 25.27 6.20
N LEU A 159 5.27 25.71 7.22
CA LEU A 159 3.95 26.32 7.03
C LEU A 159 4.00 27.59 6.19
N GLU A 160 5.06 28.40 6.28
CA GLU A 160 5.21 29.63 5.48
C GLU A 160 5.34 29.31 3.96
N ASP A 161 5.88 28.14 3.61
CA ASP A 161 5.98 27.68 2.22
C ASP A 161 4.72 26.96 1.73
N ILE A 162 4.21 26.02 2.56
CA ILE A 162 3.06 25.18 2.19
C ILE A 162 1.74 25.96 2.25
N GLY A 163 1.57 26.80 3.29
CA GLY A 163 0.33 27.53 3.54
C GLY A 163 -0.77 26.68 4.18
N LEU A 164 -1.97 27.25 4.25
CA LEU A 164 -3.16 26.59 4.82
C LEU A 164 -4.24 26.44 3.74
N PRO A 165 -5.07 25.38 3.80
CA PRO A 165 -5.05 24.29 4.76
C PRO A 165 -3.84 23.37 4.60
N ALA A 166 -3.34 22.81 5.71
CA ALA A 166 -2.24 21.86 5.71
C ALA A 166 -2.65 20.56 6.41
N ILE A 167 -2.08 19.44 5.94
CA ILE A 167 -2.37 18.10 6.47
C ILE A 167 -1.14 17.63 7.24
N MET A 168 -1.30 17.25 8.50
CA MET A 168 -0.26 16.64 9.32
C MET A 168 -0.44 15.14 9.37
N ARG A 169 0.63 14.40 9.10
CA ARG A 169 0.67 12.93 9.14
C ARG A 169 1.88 12.47 9.94
N PRO A 170 1.69 11.96 11.16
CA PRO A 170 2.80 11.39 11.91
C PRO A 170 3.33 10.15 11.19
N SER A 171 4.65 9.97 11.21
CA SER A 171 5.29 8.78 10.63
C SER A 171 5.05 7.55 11.50
N PHE A 172 4.93 6.39 10.84
CA PHE A 172 4.75 5.07 11.47
C PHE A 172 3.50 4.92 12.34
N THR A 173 2.46 5.75 12.12
CA THR A 173 1.14 5.59 12.76
C THR A 173 0.12 5.03 11.79
N MET A 174 -0.92 4.39 12.32
CA MET A 174 -1.99 3.77 11.53
C MET A 174 -3.33 4.47 11.73
N GLY A 175 -4.20 4.42 10.72
CA GLY A 175 -5.59 4.87 10.84
C GLY A 175 -5.76 6.36 11.13
N GLY A 176 -4.82 7.21 10.70
CA GLY A 176 -4.90 8.66 10.93
C GLY A 176 -4.63 9.10 12.38
N THR A 177 -4.17 8.20 13.24
CA THR A 177 -3.87 8.49 14.65
C THR A 177 -2.84 9.61 14.78
N GLY A 178 -3.19 10.69 15.49
CA GLY A 178 -2.33 11.84 15.73
C GLY A 178 -2.22 12.82 14.56
N GLY A 179 -2.80 12.49 13.39
CA GLY A 179 -2.84 13.39 12.23
C GLY A 179 -4.08 14.29 12.22
N GLY A 180 -4.10 15.24 11.30
CA GLY A 180 -5.26 16.13 11.12
C GLY A 180 -5.07 17.14 10.01
N VAL A 181 -6.14 17.90 9.74
CA VAL A 181 -6.14 19.01 8.79
C VAL A 181 -6.27 20.30 9.57
N ALA A 182 -5.33 21.19 9.38
CA ALA A 182 -5.34 22.53 9.99
C ALA A 182 -5.81 23.59 9.00
N TYR A 183 -6.79 24.35 9.38
CA TYR A 183 -7.32 25.47 8.60
C TYR A 183 -6.82 26.83 9.10
N ASN A 184 -6.20 26.84 10.26
CA ASN A 184 -5.59 28.02 10.87
C ASN A 184 -4.33 27.66 11.65
N ARG A 185 -3.56 28.69 12.06
CA ARG A 185 -2.28 28.51 12.74
C ARG A 185 -2.41 27.83 14.11
N GLU A 186 -3.48 28.07 14.84
CA GLU A 186 -3.68 27.47 16.17
C GLU A 186 -3.92 25.95 16.04
N GLU A 187 -4.77 25.55 15.11
CA GLU A 187 -5.00 24.14 14.78
C GLU A 187 -3.71 23.48 14.27
N PHE A 188 -2.95 24.17 13.44
CA PHE A 188 -1.68 23.67 12.92
C PHE A 188 -0.70 23.34 14.06
N VAL A 189 -0.47 24.25 14.98
CA VAL A 189 0.42 24.03 16.12
C VAL A 189 -0.08 22.89 17.00
N HIS A 190 -1.40 22.82 17.23
CA HIS A 190 -2.00 21.73 17.99
C HIS A 190 -1.73 20.36 17.34
N TYR A 191 -2.00 20.23 16.05
CA TYR A 191 -1.81 18.96 15.32
C TYR A 191 -0.34 18.60 15.18
N VAL A 192 0.55 19.55 14.96
CA VAL A 192 2.00 19.30 14.91
C VAL A 192 2.49 18.67 16.23
N ARG A 193 2.13 19.25 17.38
CA ARG A 193 2.49 18.70 18.70
C ARG A 193 1.95 17.29 18.87
N THR A 194 0.66 17.09 18.58
CA THR A 194 0.00 15.77 18.68
C THR A 194 0.67 14.75 17.76
N SER A 195 1.04 15.16 16.54
CA SER A 195 1.70 14.29 15.56
C SER A 195 3.12 13.91 15.98
N LEU A 196 3.90 14.86 16.48
CA LEU A 196 5.25 14.60 16.98
C LEU A 196 5.23 13.64 18.18
N ASP A 197 4.29 13.84 19.10
CA ASP A 197 4.11 12.96 20.27
C ASP A 197 3.64 11.53 19.89
N ALA A 198 2.82 11.43 18.85
CA ALA A 198 2.30 10.15 18.36
C ALA A 198 3.32 9.35 17.54
N SER A 199 4.28 10.02 16.91
CA SER A 199 5.27 9.39 16.06
C SER A 199 6.40 8.74 16.88
N PRO A 200 6.67 7.44 16.71
CA PRO A 200 7.79 6.77 17.38
C PRO A 200 9.17 7.36 17.01
N THR A 201 9.27 8.02 15.87
CA THR A 201 10.49 8.66 15.36
C THR A 201 10.52 10.17 15.62
N ASN A 202 9.48 10.71 16.30
CA ASN A 202 9.32 12.13 16.59
C ASN A 202 9.42 12.98 15.30
N GLU A 203 8.65 12.58 14.29
CA GLU A 203 8.59 13.27 13.01
C GLU A 203 7.15 13.37 12.51
N VAL A 204 6.86 14.46 11.82
CA VAL A 204 5.57 14.71 11.17
C VAL A 204 5.80 15.16 9.73
N LEU A 205 5.10 14.50 8.79
CA LEU A 205 4.98 14.97 7.43
C LEU A 205 3.88 16.02 7.36
N ILE A 206 4.18 17.15 6.74
CA ILE A 206 3.26 18.25 6.50
C ILE A 206 3.05 18.35 4.99
N ASP A 207 1.81 18.16 4.56
CA ASP A 207 1.42 18.21 3.16
C ASP A 207 0.50 19.42 2.91
N GLU A 208 0.59 20.02 1.73
CA GLU A 208 -0.45 20.94 1.28
C GLU A 208 -1.77 20.16 1.08
N SER A 209 -2.89 20.82 1.37
CA SER A 209 -4.20 20.19 1.26
C SER A 209 -4.72 20.21 -0.16
N LEU A 210 -5.10 19.05 -0.66
CA LEU A 210 -5.82 18.88 -1.92
C LEU A 210 -7.32 18.63 -1.70
N ILE A 211 -7.85 18.93 -0.50
CA ILE A 211 -9.28 18.77 -0.19
C ILE A 211 -10.13 19.49 -1.24
N GLY A 212 -11.13 18.80 -1.77
CA GLY A 212 -12.03 19.31 -2.79
C GLY A 212 -11.58 19.12 -4.22
N TRP A 213 -10.36 18.59 -4.46
CA TRP A 213 -9.95 18.17 -5.79
C TRP A 213 -10.72 16.94 -6.23
N LYS A 214 -10.84 16.74 -7.53
CA LYS A 214 -11.34 15.47 -8.08
C LYS A 214 -10.27 14.39 -7.91
N GLU A 215 -10.72 13.18 -7.59
CA GLU A 215 -9.87 12.01 -7.39
C GLU A 215 -10.12 10.99 -8.49
N TYR A 216 -9.04 10.58 -9.15
CA TYR A 216 -9.03 9.53 -10.16
C TYR A 216 -7.91 8.54 -9.88
N GLU A 217 -8.16 7.31 -10.21
CA GLU A 217 -7.20 6.22 -10.05
C GLU A 217 -7.04 5.48 -11.37
N MET A 218 -5.87 4.87 -11.56
CA MET A 218 -5.59 4.01 -12.70
C MET A 218 -5.08 2.67 -12.19
N GLU A 219 -5.80 1.61 -12.52
CA GLU A 219 -5.33 0.26 -12.22
C GLU A 219 -4.39 -0.22 -13.32
N VAL A 220 -3.15 -0.52 -12.95
CA VAL A 220 -2.07 -0.82 -13.89
C VAL A 220 -1.39 -2.12 -13.53
N VAL A 221 -1.15 -2.95 -14.54
CA VAL A 221 -0.35 -4.17 -14.41
C VAL A 221 0.85 -4.10 -15.34
N ARG A 222 2.04 -4.31 -14.78
CA ARG A 222 3.30 -4.33 -15.52
C ARG A 222 4.09 -5.59 -15.20
N ASP A 223 4.60 -6.28 -16.21
CA ASP A 223 5.40 -7.48 -16.03
C ASP A 223 6.92 -7.18 -16.12
N LYS A 224 7.74 -8.19 -15.79
CA LYS A 224 9.21 -8.07 -15.86
C LYS A 224 9.76 -7.87 -17.28
N ALA A 225 8.96 -8.09 -18.31
CA ALA A 225 9.31 -7.87 -19.71
C ALA A 225 8.85 -6.48 -20.20
N ASP A 226 8.44 -5.62 -19.28
CA ASP A 226 7.95 -4.26 -19.54
C ASP A 226 6.64 -4.19 -20.34
N ASN A 227 5.86 -5.27 -20.36
CA ASN A 227 4.50 -5.22 -20.87
C ASN A 227 3.61 -4.52 -19.83
N CYS A 228 3.06 -3.38 -20.21
CA CYS A 228 2.22 -2.55 -19.34
C CYS A 228 0.79 -2.48 -19.86
N ILE A 229 -0.18 -2.73 -19.00
CA ILE A 229 -1.61 -2.72 -19.32
C ILE A 229 -2.34 -1.84 -18.32
N ILE A 230 -3.13 -0.88 -18.81
CA ILE A 230 -4.12 -0.18 -18.01
C ILE A 230 -5.37 -1.05 -17.97
N ILE A 231 -5.70 -1.57 -16.79
CA ILE A 231 -6.88 -2.43 -16.60
C ILE A 231 -8.14 -1.60 -16.66
N CYS A 232 -8.20 -0.51 -15.89
CA CYS A 232 -9.30 0.46 -15.92
C CYS A 232 -8.85 1.82 -15.37
N SER A 233 -9.66 2.82 -15.67
CA SER A 233 -9.66 4.12 -15.00
C SER A 233 -10.81 4.14 -13.99
N ILE A 234 -10.58 4.73 -12.84
CA ILE A 234 -11.53 4.80 -11.74
C ILE A 234 -11.75 6.27 -11.38
N GLU A 235 -12.98 6.64 -11.11
CA GLU A 235 -13.36 7.95 -10.61
C GLU A 235 -14.03 7.82 -9.24
N ASN A 236 -13.55 8.55 -8.26
CA ASN A 236 -14.23 8.72 -6.99
C ASN A 236 -15.25 9.88 -7.12
N VAL A 237 -16.52 9.59 -6.81
CA VAL A 237 -17.61 10.60 -6.92
C VAL A 237 -17.44 11.69 -5.88
N ASP A 238 -17.00 11.31 -4.68
CA ASP A 238 -16.66 12.24 -3.62
C ASP A 238 -15.29 12.90 -3.88
N PRO A 239 -15.13 14.16 -3.49
CA PRO A 239 -13.87 14.86 -3.68
C PRO A 239 -12.77 14.32 -2.76
N MET A 240 -11.50 14.63 -3.09
CA MET A 240 -10.34 14.37 -2.26
C MET A 240 -10.59 14.83 -0.81
N GLY A 241 -10.25 13.97 0.15
CA GLY A 241 -10.49 14.14 1.58
C GLY A 241 -11.51 13.16 2.14
N VAL A 242 -12.33 12.53 1.30
CA VAL A 242 -13.13 11.35 1.65
C VAL A 242 -12.30 10.12 1.36
N HIS A 243 -12.24 9.18 2.31
CA HIS A 243 -11.47 7.95 2.10
C HIS A 243 -12.07 7.15 0.93
N THR A 244 -11.23 6.61 0.05
CA THR A 244 -11.65 5.86 -1.15
C THR A 244 -12.64 4.72 -0.82
N GLY A 245 -12.43 4.02 0.29
CA GLY A 245 -13.35 2.97 0.77
C GLY A 245 -14.75 3.46 1.21
N ASP A 246 -14.91 4.76 1.43
CA ASP A 246 -16.17 5.40 1.84
C ASP A 246 -16.82 6.18 0.69
N SER A 247 -16.15 6.31 -0.45
CA SER A 247 -16.64 6.98 -1.65
C SER A 247 -17.32 6.01 -2.61
N ILE A 248 -18.22 6.53 -3.42
CA ILE A 248 -18.75 5.81 -4.58
C ILE A 248 -17.70 5.85 -5.68
N THR A 249 -17.18 4.68 -6.05
CA THR A 249 -16.20 4.53 -7.13
C THR A 249 -16.86 4.05 -8.41
N VAL A 250 -16.50 4.66 -9.54
CA VAL A 250 -17.04 4.33 -10.86
C VAL A 250 -15.90 3.94 -11.80
N ALA A 251 -16.00 2.78 -12.40
CA ALA A 251 -15.06 2.29 -13.42
C ALA A 251 -15.83 1.89 -14.69
N PRO A 252 -15.45 2.37 -15.88
CA PRO A 252 -14.40 3.37 -16.11
C PRO A 252 -14.80 4.77 -15.67
N ALA A 253 -13.81 5.67 -15.47
CA ALA A 253 -14.07 7.08 -15.19
C ALA A 253 -14.91 7.72 -16.31
N LEU A 254 -15.96 8.45 -15.94
CA LEU A 254 -16.95 8.99 -16.88
C LEU A 254 -16.77 10.47 -17.20
N THR A 255 -16.08 11.22 -16.35
CA THR A 255 -15.97 12.68 -16.47
C THR A 255 -14.63 13.17 -17.06
N LEU A 256 -13.74 12.26 -17.44
CA LEU A 256 -12.49 12.58 -18.13
C LEU A 256 -12.73 12.80 -19.62
N THR A 257 -12.16 13.87 -20.16
CA THR A 257 -11.98 13.99 -21.61
C THR A 257 -10.91 13.02 -22.09
N ASP A 258 -10.90 12.70 -23.38
CA ASP A 258 -9.84 11.84 -23.97
C ASP A 258 -8.44 12.40 -23.70
N LYS A 259 -8.25 13.71 -23.80
CA LYS A 259 -6.97 14.36 -23.52
C LYS A 259 -6.51 14.16 -22.08
N GLU A 260 -7.39 14.34 -21.12
CA GLU A 260 -7.09 14.14 -19.69
C GLU A 260 -6.79 12.67 -19.40
N TYR A 261 -7.57 11.75 -19.96
CA TYR A 261 -7.32 10.31 -19.85
C TYR A 261 -5.92 9.95 -20.39
N GLN A 262 -5.55 10.48 -21.56
CA GLN A 262 -4.22 10.21 -22.15
C GLN A 262 -3.07 10.75 -21.28
N VAL A 263 -3.26 11.89 -20.61
CA VAL A 263 -2.28 12.43 -19.65
C VAL A 263 -2.12 11.48 -18.47
N MET A 264 -3.22 11.06 -17.87
CA MET A 264 -3.21 10.14 -16.72
C MET A 264 -2.63 8.76 -17.08
N ARG A 265 -3.02 8.23 -18.26
CA ARG A 265 -2.48 6.97 -18.77
C ARG A 265 -0.95 7.05 -18.95
N ASN A 266 -0.47 8.12 -19.56
CA ASN A 266 0.97 8.29 -19.80
C ASN A 266 1.74 8.45 -18.50
N ALA A 267 1.18 9.18 -17.53
CA ALA A 267 1.74 9.29 -16.18
C ALA A 267 1.82 7.92 -15.49
N SER A 268 0.73 7.14 -15.51
CA SER A 268 0.67 5.80 -14.91
C SER A 268 1.63 4.79 -15.56
N ILE A 269 1.87 4.92 -16.87
CA ILE A 269 2.88 4.09 -17.56
C ILE A 269 4.31 4.51 -17.17
N ALA A 270 4.53 5.79 -16.87
CA ALA A 270 5.83 6.30 -16.46
C ALA A 270 6.21 5.91 -15.04
N VAL A 271 5.21 5.81 -14.14
CA VAL A 271 5.38 5.30 -12.77
C VAL A 271 5.75 3.81 -12.79
#